data_b742033be16d5277a4edc573102668cd
#
_entry.id   b742033be16d5277a4edc573102668cd
#
_cell.length_a   1.000
_cell.length_b   1.000
_cell.length_c   1.000
_cell.angle_alpha   90.00
_cell.angle_beta   90.00
_cell.angle_gamma   90.00
#
_symmetry.space_group_name_H-M   'P 1'
#
loop_
_entity.id
_entity.type
_entity.pdbx_description
1 polymer ?
#
loop_
_entity_poly.entity_id
_entity_poly.type
_entity_poly.pdbx_seq_one_letter_code
_entity_poly.pdbx_strand_id
1 'polypeptide(L)'
;MTAYALANLSPQAVLHEEVFVYIERIQSTLDPFGGRFLVHGAPEREVREGEWPGDLVMIAFPSMDDARAWYDSAAYQELIPLRARHIPGDVLLVDGVAPGYDPAATAATLRAASGGTA
;
A
#
# COMPACT_ATOMS: atom_id res chain seq x y z
N MET A 1 10.14 11.72 -4.38
CA MET A 1 10.23 10.26 -4.59
C MET A 1 8.84 9.66 -4.50
N THR A 2 8.56 8.73 -5.36
CA THR A 2 7.27 8.05 -5.34
C THR A 2 7.08 7.31 -4.02
N ALA A 3 5.90 7.44 -3.44
CA ALA A 3 5.52 6.69 -2.24
C ALA A 3 4.36 5.76 -2.56
N TYR A 4 4.11 4.82 -1.67
CA TYR A 4 3.10 3.79 -1.90
C TYR A 4 2.24 3.58 -0.68
N ALA A 5 0.95 3.29 -0.93
CA ALA A 5 0.09 2.67 0.05
C ALA A 5 -0.02 1.19 -0.31
N LEU A 6 0.33 0.34 0.63
CA LEU A 6 0.24 -1.11 0.47
C LEU A 6 -0.79 -1.66 1.43
N ALA A 7 -1.63 -2.54 0.92
CA ALA A 7 -2.58 -3.26 1.76
C ALA A 7 -2.46 -4.77 1.51
N ASN A 8 -2.54 -5.52 2.59
CA ASN A 8 -2.67 -6.96 2.56
C ASN A 8 -4.05 -7.27 3.14
N LEU A 9 -4.99 -7.63 2.28
CA LEU A 9 -6.39 -7.76 2.65
C LEU A 9 -6.85 -9.20 2.48
N SER A 10 -7.65 -9.69 3.44
CA SER A 10 -8.20 -11.04 3.40
C SER A 10 -9.72 -10.96 3.21
N PRO A 11 -10.20 -10.83 1.96
CA PRO A 11 -11.62 -10.71 1.70
C PRO A 11 -12.37 -12.00 2.02
N GLN A 12 -13.64 -11.87 2.40
CA GLN A 12 -14.53 -12.99 2.57
C GLN A 12 -14.95 -13.54 1.21
N ALA A 13 -15.38 -14.81 1.17
CA ALA A 13 -15.82 -15.46 -0.07
C ALA A 13 -16.97 -14.71 -0.73
N VAL A 14 -17.87 -14.14 0.09
CA VAL A 14 -18.97 -13.28 -0.39
C VAL A 14 -18.74 -11.89 0.17
N LEU A 15 -18.61 -10.92 -0.73
CA LEU A 15 -18.37 -9.54 -0.35
C LEU A 15 -19.68 -8.84 0.03
N HIS A 16 -19.63 -8.06 1.12
CA HIS A 16 -20.74 -7.22 1.54
C HIS A 16 -20.90 -6.04 0.58
N GLU A 17 -22.13 -5.56 0.40
CA GLU A 17 -22.44 -4.40 -0.46
C GLU A 17 -21.59 -3.17 -0.13
N GLU A 18 -21.31 -2.93 1.15
CA GLU A 18 -20.48 -1.79 1.56
C GLU A 18 -19.07 -1.84 0.96
N VAL A 19 -18.52 -3.03 0.72
CA VAL A 19 -17.21 -3.19 0.09
C VAL A 19 -17.25 -2.70 -1.36
N PHE A 20 -18.32 -3.01 -2.07
CA PHE A 20 -18.50 -2.52 -3.45
C PHE A 20 -18.58 -1.00 -3.48
N VAL A 21 -19.29 -0.39 -2.54
CA VAL A 21 -19.36 1.06 -2.43
C VAL A 21 -17.99 1.67 -2.17
N TYR A 22 -17.20 1.04 -1.29
CA TYR A 22 -15.82 1.47 -1.04
C TYR A 22 -14.99 1.46 -2.33
N ILE A 23 -15.03 0.36 -3.08
CA ILE A 23 -14.28 0.21 -4.31
C ILE A 23 -14.71 1.24 -5.36
N GLU A 24 -16.02 1.50 -5.47
CA GLU A 24 -16.55 2.47 -6.42
C GLU A 24 -16.12 3.91 -6.13
N ARG A 25 -15.90 4.24 -4.86
CA ARG A 25 -15.62 5.61 -4.41
C ARG A 25 -14.16 5.92 -4.17
N ILE A 26 -13.31 4.92 -4.00
CA ILE A 26 -11.93 5.15 -3.57
C ILE A 26 -11.15 6.04 -4.53
N GLN A 27 -11.30 5.85 -5.85
CA GLN A 27 -10.53 6.63 -6.83
C GLN A 27 -10.80 8.13 -6.70
N SER A 28 -12.02 8.53 -6.42
CA SER A 28 -12.36 9.96 -6.25
C SER A 28 -11.64 10.57 -5.04
N THR A 29 -11.31 9.77 -4.03
CA THR A 29 -10.54 10.25 -2.87
C THR A 29 -9.05 10.35 -3.17
N LEU A 30 -8.55 9.56 -4.12
CA LEU A 30 -7.14 9.54 -4.53
C LEU A 30 -6.80 10.68 -5.49
N ASP A 31 -7.72 11.04 -6.37
CA ASP A 31 -7.48 12.01 -7.43
C ASP A 31 -6.87 13.33 -6.95
N PRO A 32 -7.36 13.97 -5.87
CA PRO A 32 -6.76 15.22 -5.40
C PRO A 32 -5.31 15.11 -4.96
N PHE A 33 -4.85 13.91 -4.65
CA PHE A 33 -3.49 13.66 -4.13
C PHE A 33 -2.59 12.93 -5.14
N GLY A 34 -3.04 12.78 -6.37
CA GLY A 34 -2.27 12.12 -7.42
C GLY A 34 -2.11 10.62 -7.23
N GLY A 35 -2.97 9.99 -6.43
CA GLY A 35 -2.92 8.56 -6.18
C GLY A 35 -3.44 7.75 -7.36
N ARG A 36 -2.77 6.64 -7.66
CA ARG A 36 -3.19 5.73 -8.73
C ARG A 36 -2.92 4.29 -8.35
N PHE A 37 -3.84 3.41 -8.68
CA PHE A 37 -3.66 1.99 -8.46
C PHE A 37 -2.57 1.42 -9.37
N LEU A 38 -1.70 0.61 -8.79
CA LEU A 38 -0.73 -0.20 -9.53
C LEU A 38 -1.11 -1.68 -9.48
N VAL A 39 -1.61 -2.15 -8.33
CA VAL A 39 -2.09 -3.51 -8.14
C VAL A 39 -3.37 -3.44 -7.32
N HIS A 40 -4.37 -4.19 -7.73
CA HIS A 40 -5.65 -4.26 -7.02
C HIS A 40 -6.16 -5.70 -7.02
N GLY A 41 -5.60 -6.52 -6.13
CA GLY A 41 -5.97 -7.92 -6.02
C GLY A 41 -5.77 -8.66 -7.32
N ALA A 42 -4.55 -8.66 -7.86
CA ALA A 42 -4.27 -9.22 -9.17
C ALA A 42 -4.66 -10.70 -9.27
N PRO A 43 -5.37 -11.11 -10.34
CA PRO A 43 -5.72 -12.52 -10.53
C PRO A 43 -4.51 -13.40 -10.82
N GLU A 44 -3.45 -12.84 -11.40
CA GLU A 44 -2.22 -13.58 -11.66
C GLU A 44 -1.16 -13.17 -10.67
N ARG A 45 -0.81 -14.10 -9.79
CA ARG A 45 0.27 -13.93 -8.82
C ARG A 45 0.83 -15.29 -8.45
N GLU A 46 2.09 -15.30 -8.06
CA GLU A 46 2.78 -16.52 -7.65
C GLU A 46 3.60 -16.24 -6.39
N VAL A 47 3.30 -16.95 -5.30
CA VAL A 47 4.12 -16.89 -4.11
C VAL A 47 5.35 -17.77 -4.34
N ARG A 48 6.53 -17.18 -4.34
CA ARG A 48 7.78 -17.89 -4.62
C ARG A 48 8.46 -18.38 -3.35
N GLU A 49 8.30 -17.67 -2.27
CA GLU A 49 8.87 -18.03 -0.98
C GLU A 49 7.92 -17.64 0.13
N GLY A 50 7.78 -18.50 1.13
CA GLY A 50 6.94 -18.24 2.28
C GLY A 50 5.44 -18.22 1.97
N GLU A 51 4.70 -17.50 2.79
CA GLU A 51 3.26 -17.39 2.70
C GLU A 51 2.83 -15.96 2.46
N TRP A 52 1.78 -15.78 1.67
CA TRP A 52 1.16 -14.49 1.44
C TRP A 52 -0.35 -14.63 1.57
N PRO A 53 -0.90 -14.51 2.79
CA PRO A 53 -2.29 -14.93 3.06
C PRO A 53 -3.37 -14.01 2.50
N GLY A 54 -3.05 -12.79 2.11
CA GLY A 54 -4.05 -11.85 1.63
C GLY A 54 -3.84 -11.44 0.18
N ASP A 55 -4.74 -10.59 -0.31
CA ASP A 55 -4.61 -9.96 -1.60
C ASP A 55 -3.80 -8.67 -1.46
N LEU A 56 -2.91 -8.43 -2.42
CA LEU A 56 -2.11 -7.22 -2.44
C LEU A 56 -2.86 -6.09 -3.15
N VAL A 57 -2.92 -4.94 -2.48
CA VAL A 57 -3.29 -3.68 -3.10
C VAL A 57 -2.08 -2.75 -3.04
N MET A 58 -1.79 -2.08 -4.15
CA MET A 58 -0.69 -1.14 -4.22
C MET A 58 -1.14 0.12 -4.95
N ILE A 59 -0.99 1.25 -4.28
CA ILE A 59 -1.34 2.57 -4.81
C ILE A 59 -0.08 3.43 -4.78
N ALA A 60 0.21 4.11 -5.89
CA ALA A 60 1.36 5.02 -5.98
C ALA A 60 0.91 6.47 -5.79
N PHE A 61 1.77 7.25 -5.12
CA PHE A 61 1.59 8.69 -4.91
C PHE A 61 2.86 9.43 -5.33
N PRO A 62 2.74 10.71 -5.73
CA PRO A 62 3.92 11.51 -6.10
C PRO A 62 4.94 11.66 -4.95
N SER A 63 4.46 11.63 -3.70
CA SER A 63 5.31 11.77 -2.53
C SER A 63 4.69 11.11 -1.30
N MET A 64 5.49 10.92 -0.28
CA MET A 64 4.99 10.41 1.00
C MET A 64 4.02 11.38 1.66
N ASP A 65 4.22 12.68 1.50
CA ASP A 65 3.29 13.70 2.02
C ASP A 65 1.92 13.60 1.34
N ASP A 66 1.88 13.33 0.04
CA ASP A 66 0.62 13.11 -0.67
C ASP A 66 -0.09 11.84 -0.18
N ALA A 67 0.65 10.77 0.06
CA ALA A 67 0.08 9.54 0.60
C ALA A 67 -0.52 9.76 1.99
N ARG A 68 0.19 10.46 2.87
CA ARG A 68 -0.29 10.81 4.21
C ARG A 68 -1.54 11.69 4.14
N ALA A 69 -1.50 12.72 3.30
CA ALA A 69 -2.62 13.64 3.14
C ALA A 69 -3.87 12.92 2.65
N TRP A 70 -3.72 11.99 1.70
CA TRP A 70 -4.82 11.16 1.24
C TRP A 70 -5.40 10.31 2.37
N TYR A 71 -4.55 9.57 3.07
CA TYR A 71 -5.02 8.68 4.13
C TYR A 71 -5.78 9.45 5.22
N ASP A 72 -5.28 10.62 5.59
CA ASP A 72 -5.86 11.46 6.64
C ASP A 72 -7.03 12.32 6.16
N SER A 73 -7.31 12.34 4.86
CA SER A 73 -8.40 13.14 4.31
C SER A 73 -9.76 12.67 4.85
N ALA A 74 -10.67 13.61 5.07
CA ALA A 74 -12.02 13.29 5.52
C ALA A 74 -12.71 12.35 4.53
N ALA A 75 -12.53 12.58 3.23
CA ALA A 75 -13.15 11.78 2.18
C ALA A 75 -12.75 10.31 2.27
N TYR A 76 -11.44 10.02 2.47
CA TYR A 76 -11.01 8.63 2.60
C TYR A 76 -11.37 8.03 3.96
N GLN A 77 -11.21 8.80 5.04
CA GLN A 77 -11.55 8.32 6.39
C GLN A 77 -13.02 7.88 6.49
N GLU A 78 -13.92 8.54 5.78
CA GLU A 78 -15.33 8.14 5.71
C GLU A 78 -15.54 6.80 5.02
N LEU A 79 -14.64 6.40 4.11
CA LEU A 79 -14.76 5.14 3.38
C LEU A 79 -14.22 3.94 4.17
N ILE A 80 -13.27 4.16 5.05
CA ILE A 80 -12.57 3.06 5.74
C ILE A 80 -13.53 2.07 6.40
N PRO A 81 -14.57 2.50 7.16
CA PRO A 81 -15.48 1.55 7.80
C PRO A 81 -16.21 0.63 6.82
N LEU A 82 -16.49 1.11 5.60
CA LEU A 82 -17.18 0.31 4.58
C LEU A 82 -16.37 -0.92 4.17
N ARG A 83 -15.06 -0.83 4.25
CA ARG A 83 -14.15 -1.95 4.00
C ARG A 83 -13.77 -2.66 5.29
N ALA A 84 -13.34 -1.91 6.31
CA ALA A 84 -12.73 -2.48 7.51
C ALA A 84 -13.69 -3.37 8.30
N ARG A 85 -14.99 -3.12 8.25
CA ARG A 85 -15.99 -3.96 8.91
C ARG A 85 -16.06 -5.37 8.34
N HIS A 86 -15.66 -5.56 7.08
CA HIS A 86 -15.90 -6.78 6.33
C HIS A 86 -14.62 -7.48 5.86
N ILE A 87 -13.52 -6.75 5.73
CA ILE A 87 -12.26 -7.28 5.22
C ILE A 87 -11.15 -7.02 6.22
N PRO A 88 -10.71 -8.05 6.94
CA PRO A 88 -9.53 -7.96 7.78
C PRO A 88 -8.29 -7.70 6.94
N GLY A 89 -7.36 -6.93 7.46
CA GLY A 89 -6.11 -6.70 6.76
C GLY A 89 -5.28 -5.59 7.37
N ASP A 90 -4.15 -5.37 6.75
CA ASP A 90 -3.15 -4.42 7.19
C ASP A 90 -2.88 -3.42 6.07
N VAL A 91 -2.65 -2.17 6.45
CA VAL A 91 -2.35 -1.08 5.51
C VAL A 91 -1.13 -0.34 6.03
N LEU A 92 -0.21 -0.03 5.13
CA LEU A 92 0.94 0.82 5.46
C LEU A 92 1.21 1.81 4.34
N LEU A 93 1.84 2.91 4.71
CA LEU A 93 2.40 3.87 3.77
C LEU A 93 3.91 3.72 3.81
N VAL A 94 4.55 3.69 2.65
CA VAL A 94 5.99 3.49 2.55
C VAL A 94 6.58 4.35 1.45
N ASP A 95 7.71 4.97 1.75
CA ASP A 95 8.43 5.76 0.76
C ASP A 95 9.21 4.85 -0.17
N GLY A 96 9.30 5.25 -1.44
CA GLY A 96 10.11 4.54 -2.41
C GLY A 96 11.57 4.96 -2.34
N VAL A 97 12.38 4.31 -3.16
CA VAL A 97 13.79 4.70 -3.30
C VAL A 97 13.94 5.80 -4.35
N ALA A 98 15.02 6.57 -4.24
CA ALA A 98 15.34 7.59 -5.22
C ALA A 98 15.69 6.97 -6.59
N PRO A 99 15.47 7.72 -7.69
CA PRO A 99 15.98 7.28 -8.99
C PRO A 99 17.49 7.01 -8.91
N GLY A 100 17.93 5.93 -9.57
CA GLY A 100 19.33 5.54 -9.52
C GLY A 100 19.77 4.85 -8.23
N TYR A 101 18.82 4.43 -7.42
CA TYR A 101 19.13 3.70 -6.18
C TYR A 101 19.99 2.49 -6.44
N ASP A 102 21.04 2.34 -5.61
CA ASP A 102 21.98 1.22 -5.67
C ASP A 102 21.93 0.44 -4.35
N PRO A 103 21.44 -0.81 -4.36
CA PRO A 103 21.38 -1.62 -3.14
C PRO A 103 22.75 -1.91 -2.53
N ALA A 104 23.83 -1.87 -3.31
CA ALA A 104 25.18 -2.06 -2.78
C ALA A 104 25.54 -0.95 -1.80
N ALA A 105 25.09 0.29 -2.06
CA ALA A 105 25.29 1.41 -1.13
C ALA A 105 24.54 1.17 0.18
N THR A 106 23.34 0.63 0.11
CA THR A 106 22.56 0.25 1.30
C THR A 106 23.29 -0.83 2.09
N ALA A 107 23.83 -1.84 1.43
CA ALA A 107 24.60 -2.89 2.10
C ALA A 107 25.81 -2.31 2.85
N ALA A 108 26.52 -1.35 2.25
CA ALA A 108 27.63 -0.68 2.90
C ALA A 108 27.21 0.06 4.16
N THR A 109 26.07 0.79 4.08
CA THR A 109 25.50 1.52 5.21
C THR A 109 25.12 0.58 6.34
N LEU A 110 24.44 -0.52 6.01
CA LEU A 110 24.00 -1.52 6.99
C LEU A 110 25.19 -2.21 7.65
N ARG A 111 26.22 -2.52 6.87
CA ARG A 111 27.46 -3.13 7.39
C ARG A 111 28.14 -2.20 8.40
N ALA A 112 28.23 -0.93 8.08
CA ALA A 112 28.81 0.07 8.97
C ALA A 112 27.98 0.21 10.26
N ALA A 113 26.66 0.24 10.12
CA ALA A 113 25.74 0.37 11.27
C ALA A 113 25.77 -0.87 12.18
N SER A 114 26.10 -2.04 11.63
CA SER A 114 26.23 -3.28 12.40
C SER A 114 27.54 -3.35 13.19
N GLY A 115 28.24 -2.22 13.30
CA GLY A 115 29.49 -2.16 14.01
C GLY A 115 30.72 -2.40 13.15
N GLY A 116 30.56 -2.91 11.92
CA GLY A 116 31.64 -3.05 10.94
C GLY A 116 32.92 -3.73 11.42
N THR A 117 32.99 -4.01 12.69
CA THR A 117 34.05 -4.71 13.33
C THR A 117 33.63 -6.13 13.50
N ALA A 118 34.17 -6.93 12.74
CA ALA A 118 33.96 -8.35 12.96
C ALA A 118 34.41 -8.71 14.37
#